data_7b63de1d417a2c6cf008da5f953419df
#
_entry.id   7b63de1d417a2c6cf008da5f953419df
#
_cell.length_a   1.000
_cell.length_b   1.000
_cell.length_c   1.000
_cell.angle_alpha   90.00
_cell.angle_beta   90.00
_cell.angle_gamma   90.00
#
_symmetry.space_group_name_H-M   'P 1'
#
loop_
_entity.id
_entity.type
_entity.pdbx_description
1 polymer ?
#
loop_
_entity_poly.entity_id
_entity_poly.type
_entity_poly.pdbx_seq_one_letter_code
_entity_poly.pdbx_strand_id
1 'polypeptide(L)'
;MFQLAWRAVRARGVYPGLPRALRAPARPPTTVCLARFAATRAGPAPDVVAELAARLMRRREQLLADPAGPSAAESGGEIKSLEALHRVWSEWREKQDHLQSTLQMSEQDPDKDMRELAAQDVEPLRDDVARLRREVKSQILRGRDSLQSTGAIIELKQGVGGQESTLFLGEMLRMYIKYCDNRAAQAAEEGNPEALGAGWRTELLSATPVDVSTSGSVSEGLREAILQVHGENAFNALRYEAGVHRVQRIPTTQNLGKLQTSTIAVLVLPVQGGEAERADDIVNPQDVKVETMRSRGAGGQHVNRTESAVRLTHLPTNITVSMQESRSQHQNRARAWEVLRARLLDRKLQADAASNRAMRRSQVASADRSERVRTYNFPQVRRAMSETS
;
A
#
# COMPACT_ATOMS: atom_id res chain seq x y z
N MET A 1 3.25 40.13 41.54
CA MET A 1 3.04 39.49 42.85
C MET A 1 2.74 38.01 42.64
N PHE A 2 3.66 37.20 42.05
CA PHE A 2 3.56 35.75 41.99
C PHE A 2 4.96 35.19 41.60
N GLN A 3 5.95 35.51 42.42
CA GLN A 3 7.31 34.98 42.29
C GLN A 3 7.91 34.76 43.70
N LEU A 4 7.27 33.97 44.53
CA LEU A 4 7.83 33.59 45.83
C LEU A 4 7.09 32.37 46.43
N ALA A 5 7.19 31.20 45.79
CA ALA A 5 6.74 29.94 46.40
C ALA A 5 7.41 28.67 45.82
N TRP A 6 8.70 28.74 45.47
CA TRP A 6 9.43 27.53 45.04
C TRP A 6 10.87 27.45 45.55
N ARG A 7 11.06 27.85 46.84
CA ARG A 7 12.37 27.77 47.51
C ARG A 7 12.26 27.33 48.97
N ALA A 8 11.54 26.28 49.30
CA ALA A 8 11.55 25.71 50.63
C ALA A 8 10.98 24.29 50.67
N VAL A 9 11.59 23.31 50.01
CA VAL A 9 11.49 21.89 50.37
C VAL A 9 12.76 21.18 49.92
N ARG A 10 13.86 21.52 50.61
CA ARG A 10 15.08 20.74 50.59
C ARG A 10 15.71 20.84 52.00
N ALA A 11 15.16 20.09 52.93
CA ALA A 11 15.88 19.58 54.11
C ALA A 11 14.93 18.76 55.00
N ARG A 12 15.42 17.58 55.35
CA ARG A 12 14.95 16.71 56.43
C ARG A 12 13.81 15.72 56.10
N GLY A 13 14.23 14.49 56.03
CA GLY A 13 13.34 13.32 56.08
C GLY A 13 14.13 12.03 56.14
N VAL A 14 14.76 11.83 57.27
CA VAL A 14 15.27 10.54 57.75
C VAL A 14 14.11 9.55 57.76
N TYR A 15 14.17 8.48 57.00
CA TYR A 15 13.27 7.32 57.16
C TYR A 15 14.03 6.21 57.89
N PRO A 16 13.54 5.75 59.05
CA PRO A 16 14.06 4.58 59.73
C PRO A 16 13.45 3.29 59.17
N GLY A 17 14.31 2.33 58.93
CA GLY A 17 14.09 0.93 59.17
C GLY A 17 12.92 0.19 58.45
N LEU A 18 13.25 -0.50 57.35
CA LEU A 18 12.48 -1.65 56.90
C LEU A 18 13.22 -2.95 57.29
N PRO A 19 12.49 -3.98 57.80
CA PRO A 19 13.10 -5.18 58.34
C PRO A 19 13.65 -6.12 57.25
N ARG A 20 14.78 -6.65 57.60
CA ARG A 20 15.51 -7.69 56.85
C ARG A 20 14.76 -9.02 57.04
N ALA A 21 13.98 -9.45 56.06
CA ALA A 21 13.58 -10.84 55.94
C ALA A 21 13.12 -11.16 54.50
N LEU A 22 13.88 -11.98 53.89
CA LEU A 22 13.63 -13.13 53.04
C LEU A 22 14.72 -13.24 51.96
N ARG A 23 15.83 -13.83 52.37
CA ARG A 23 16.78 -14.47 51.45
C ARG A 23 16.04 -15.58 50.73
N ALA A 24 15.83 -15.44 49.43
CA ALA A 24 15.48 -16.55 48.54
C ALA A 24 16.65 -17.55 48.47
N PRO A 25 16.40 -18.86 48.51
CA PRO A 25 17.46 -19.87 48.45
C PRO A 25 18.17 -19.81 47.06
N ALA A 26 19.49 -19.89 47.16
CA ALA A 26 20.38 -20.00 45.99
C ALA A 26 19.97 -21.21 45.13
N ARG A 27 19.63 -20.98 43.86
CA ARG A 27 19.45 -22.04 42.87
C ARG A 27 20.82 -22.76 42.69
N PRO A 28 20.83 -24.09 42.66
CA PRO A 28 22.05 -24.84 42.36
C PRO A 28 22.46 -24.58 40.88
N PRO A 29 23.74 -24.68 40.53
CA PRO A 29 24.21 -24.51 39.17
C PRO A 29 23.60 -25.59 38.29
N THR A 30 22.80 -25.17 37.32
CA THR A 30 22.28 -26.04 36.28
C THR A 30 23.45 -26.57 35.47
N THR A 31 23.85 -27.79 35.72
CA THR A 31 24.75 -28.55 34.86
C THR A 31 24.11 -28.61 33.50
N VAL A 32 24.67 -27.85 32.54
CA VAL A 32 24.27 -27.92 31.15
C VAL A 32 24.69 -29.30 30.64
N CYS A 33 23.73 -30.22 30.69
CA CYS A 33 23.83 -31.48 30.01
C CYS A 33 23.87 -31.16 28.50
N LEU A 34 25.07 -31.16 27.90
CA LEU A 34 25.27 -31.21 26.46
C LEU A 34 24.71 -32.55 25.94
N ALA A 35 23.38 -32.62 25.87
CA ALA A 35 22.74 -33.64 25.02
C ALA A 35 23.22 -33.36 23.60
N ARG A 36 24.12 -34.23 23.11
CA ARG A 36 24.39 -34.36 21.69
C ARG A 36 23.07 -34.54 20.98
N PHE A 37 22.53 -33.48 20.43
CA PHE A 37 21.51 -33.57 19.39
C PHE A 37 22.17 -34.34 18.23
N ALA A 38 21.87 -35.63 18.13
CA ALA A 38 22.06 -36.34 16.93
C ALA A 38 21.35 -35.54 15.82
N ALA A 39 22.16 -35.00 14.92
CA ALA A 39 21.66 -34.38 13.70
C ALA A 39 20.93 -35.44 12.92
N THR A 40 19.65 -35.63 13.19
CA THR A 40 18.73 -36.21 12.23
C THR A 40 18.91 -35.38 10.97
N ARG A 41 19.36 -36.02 9.89
CA ARG A 41 19.41 -35.43 8.55
C ARG A 41 18.02 -34.88 8.26
N ALA A 42 17.81 -33.61 8.59
CA ALA A 42 16.70 -32.83 8.08
C ALA A 42 16.89 -32.82 6.58
N GLY A 43 15.97 -33.38 5.85
CA GLY A 43 15.91 -33.22 4.39
C GLY A 43 15.98 -31.72 4.04
N PRO A 44 16.35 -31.40 2.81
CA PRO A 44 16.48 -29.99 2.40
C PRO A 44 15.20 -29.26 2.81
N ALA A 45 15.37 -28.12 3.50
CA ALA A 45 14.25 -27.31 3.97
C ALA A 45 13.30 -27.05 2.79
N PRO A 46 11.98 -27.21 2.97
CA PRO A 46 11.03 -27.05 1.88
C PRO A 46 11.23 -25.66 1.25
N ASP A 47 11.34 -25.62 -0.08
CA ASP A 47 11.50 -24.35 -0.79
C ASP A 47 10.19 -23.56 -0.71
N VAL A 48 10.11 -22.65 0.25
CA VAL A 48 8.93 -21.83 0.55
C VAL A 48 8.44 -21.09 -0.71
N VAL A 49 9.36 -20.70 -1.61
CA VAL A 49 9.02 -20.02 -2.86
C VAL A 49 8.30 -20.98 -3.80
N ALA A 50 8.80 -22.21 -3.92
CA ALA A 50 8.20 -23.24 -4.75
C ALA A 50 6.80 -23.64 -4.24
N GLU A 51 6.65 -23.81 -2.93
CA GLU A 51 5.36 -24.15 -2.32
C GLU A 51 4.32 -23.04 -2.50
N LEU A 52 4.72 -21.79 -2.30
CA LEU A 52 3.85 -20.64 -2.48
C LEU A 52 3.42 -20.46 -3.94
N ALA A 53 4.36 -20.60 -4.89
CA ALA A 53 4.07 -20.56 -6.31
C ALA A 53 3.09 -21.69 -6.71
N ALA A 54 3.33 -22.92 -6.28
CA ALA A 54 2.44 -24.04 -6.54
C ALA A 54 1.03 -23.83 -5.98
N ARG A 55 0.90 -23.16 -4.82
CA ARG A 55 -0.40 -22.79 -4.25
C ARG A 55 -1.14 -21.76 -5.12
N LEU A 56 -0.42 -20.76 -5.64
CA LEU A 56 -1.00 -19.75 -6.53
C LEU A 56 -1.40 -20.35 -7.88
N MET A 57 -0.64 -21.30 -8.41
CA MET A 57 -1.00 -22.03 -9.64
C MET A 57 -2.28 -22.84 -9.46
N ARG A 58 -2.43 -23.57 -8.35
CA ARG A 58 -3.68 -24.28 -8.02
C ARG A 58 -4.86 -23.32 -7.91
N ARG A 59 -4.66 -22.11 -7.35
CA ARG A 59 -5.70 -21.07 -7.29
C ARG A 59 -6.11 -20.62 -8.69
N ARG A 60 -5.12 -20.40 -9.60
CA ARG A 60 -5.40 -20.06 -11.00
C ARG A 60 -6.24 -21.13 -11.71
N GLU A 61 -5.88 -22.42 -11.53
CA GLU A 61 -6.63 -23.54 -12.10
C GLU A 61 -8.08 -23.58 -11.59
N GLN A 62 -8.29 -23.34 -10.29
CA GLN A 62 -9.63 -23.22 -9.71
C GLN A 62 -10.45 -22.08 -10.33
N LEU A 63 -9.84 -20.91 -10.52
CA LEU A 63 -10.50 -19.76 -11.14
C LEU A 63 -10.83 -19.99 -12.62
N LEU A 64 -10.02 -20.77 -13.33
CA LEU A 64 -10.28 -21.15 -14.72
C LEU A 64 -11.35 -22.24 -14.83
N ALA A 65 -11.48 -23.12 -13.83
CA ALA A 65 -12.47 -24.18 -13.81
C ALA A 65 -13.89 -23.66 -13.49
N ASP A 66 -14.02 -22.54 -12.77
CA ASP A 66 -15.31 -21.96 -12.38
C ASP A 66 -15.41 -20.46 -12.78
N PRO A 67 -15.55 -20.15 -14.08
CA PRO A 67 -15.59 -18.79 -14.61
C PRO A 67 -16.89 -18.03 -14.30
N ALA A 68 -17.90 -18.71 -13.79
CA ALA A 68 -19.25 -18.17 -13.53
C ALA A 68 -19.50 -17.85 -12.03
N GLY A 69 -18.47 -17.83 -11.19
CA GLY A 69 -18.60 -17.49 -9.77
C GLY A 69 -19.07 -16.04 -9.55
N PRO A 70 -19.57 -15.71 -8.34
CA PRO A 70 -20.21 -14.43 -8.02
C PRO A 70 -19.33 -13.18 -8.13
N SER A 71 -18.09 -13.30 -8.57
CA SER A 71 -17.11 -12.21 -8.72
C SER A 71 -16.35 -12.30 -10.06
N ALA A 72 -17.05 -12.51 -11.15
CA ALA A 72 -16.44 -12.71 -12.48
C ALA A 72 -15.54 -11.55 -12.94
N ALA A 73 -15.83 -10.31 -12.55
CA ALA A 73 -15.02 -9.13 -12.90
C ALA A 73 -13.71 -9.08 -12.10
N GLU A 74 -13.73 -9.46 -10.81
CA GLU A 74 -12.52 -9.52 -9.96
C GLU A 74 -11.64 -10.72 -10.32
N SER A 75 -12.25 -11.86 -10.71
CA SER A 75 -11.52 -13.05 -11.12
C SER A 75 -10.74 -12.86 -12.43
N GLY A 76 -11.24 -12.04 -13.36
CA GLY A 76 -10.53 -11.69 -14.60
C GLY A 76 -9.21 -10.98 -14.36
N GLY A 77 -9.18 -10.02 -13.43
CA GLY A 77 -7.96 -9.31 -13.02
C GLY A 77 -6.97 -10.22 -12.29
N GLU A 78 -7.45 -11.11 -11.40
CA GLU A 78 -6.62 -12.08 -10.69
C GLU A 78 -6.01 -13.11 -11.66
N ILE A 79 -6.78 -13.62 -12.62
CA ILE A 79 -6.27 -14.54 -13.67
C ILE A 79 -5.16 -13.89 -14.48
N LYS A 80 -5.36 -12.64 -14.94
CA LYS A 80 -4.36 -11.90 -15.72
C LYS A 80 -3.06 -11.68 -14.95
N SER A 81 -3.16 -11.36 -13.65
CA SER A 81 -1.98 -11.21 -12.79
C SER A 81 -1.24 -12.53 -12.56
N LEU A 82 -1.95 -13.65 -12.49
CA LEU A 82 -1.38 -14.98 -12.33
C LEU A 82 -0.82 -15.57 -13.65
N GLU A 83 -1.19 -15.03 -14.81
CA GLU A 83 -0.67 -15.45 -16.12
C GLU A 83 0.82 -15.15 -16.27
N ALA A 84 1.25 -13.95 -15.86
CA ALA A 84 2.67 -13.58 -15.87
C ALA A 84 3.49 -14.50 -14.96
N LEU A 85 2.97 -14.79 -13.75
CA LEU A 85 3.61 -15.73 -12.84
C LEU A 85 3.64 -17.15 -13.40
N HIS A 86 2.57 -17.58 -14.07
CA HIS A 86 2.48 -18.93 -14.66
C HIS A 86 3.56 -19.16 -15.72
N ARG A 87 3.80 -18.18 -16.59
CA ARG A 87 4.82 -18.26 -17.64
C ARG A 87 6.22 -18.47 -17.03
N VAL A 88 6.60 -17.61 -16.07
CA VAL A 88 7.93 -17.70 -15.44
C VAL A 88 8.05 -18.97 -14.57
N TRP A 89 6.96 -19.41 -13.95
CA TRP A 89 6.93 -20.64 -13.17
C TRP A 89 7.09 -21.90 -14.02
N SER A 90 6.44 -21.96 -15.20
CA SER A 90 6.59 -23.10 -16.12
C SER A 90 8.01 -23.20 -16.65
N GLU A 91 8.62 -22.07 -17.08
CA GLU A 91 10.02 -22.03 -17.51
C GLU A 91 10.99 -22.46 -16.40
N TRP A 92 10.75 -21.98 -15.18
CA TRP A 92 11.59 -22.38 -14.03
C TRP A 92 11.50 -23.88 -13.75
N ARG A 93 10.33 -24.46 -13.83
CA ARG A 93 10.13 -25.90 -13.64
C ARG A 93 10.81 -26.73 -14.72
N GLU A 94 10.62 -26.36 -15.98
CA GLU A 94 11.28 -27.03 -17.11
C GLU A 94 12.81 -27.01 -16.97
N LYS A 95 13.37 -25.87 -16.61
CA LYS A 95 14.81 -25.74 -16.37
C LYS A 95 15.29 -26.52 -15.16
N GLN A 96 14.47 -26.63 -14.11
CA GLN A 96 14.77 -27.43 -12.93
C GLN A 96 14.77 -28.92 -13.25
N ASP A 97 13.78 -29.41 -14.01
CA ASP A 97 13.70 -30.81 -14.43
C ASP A 97 14.86 -31.14 -15.39
N HIS A 98 15.23 -30.20 -16.29
CA HIS A 98 16.39 -30.33 -17.15
C HIS A 98 17.70 -30.42 -16.35
N LEU A 99 17.87 -29.54 -15.34
CA LEU A 99 19.03 -29.62 -14.44
C LEU A 99 19.12 -30.95 -13.71
N GLN A 100 18.00 -31.47 -13.24
CA GLN A 100 17.99 -32.80 -12.57
C GLN A 100 18.38 -33.92 -13.54
N SER A 101 17.85 -33.91 -14.75
CA SER A 101 18.22 -34.94 -15.76
C SER A 101 19.68 -34.82 -16.17
N THR A 102 20.22 -33.60 -16.34
CA THR A 102 21.65 -33.39 -16.67
C THR A 102 22.56 -33.84 -15.52
N LEU A 103 22.17 -33.60 -14.26
CA LEU A 103 22.90 -34.09 -13.08
C LEU A 103 22.91 -35.64 -13.03
N GLN A 104 21.78 -36.29 -13.32
CA GLN A 104 21.72 -37.76 -13.40
C GLN A 104 22.60 -38.29 -14.50
N MET A 105 22.62 -37.68 -15.69
CA MET A 105 23.51 -38.03 -16.78
C MET A 105 24.97 -37.86 -16.40
N SER A 106 25.35 -36.77 -15.74
CA SER A 106 26.73 -36.52 -15.32
C SER A 106 27.25 -37.55 -14.30
N GLU A 107 26.35 -38.17 -13.49
CA GLU A 107 26.71 -39.16 -12.46
C GLU A 107 26.57 -40.60 -12.91
N GLN A 108 25.59 -40.94 -13.76
CA GLN A 108 25.17 -42.32 -14.01
C GLN A 108 25.37 -42.79 -15.46
N ASP A 109 25.71 -41.88 -16.38
CA ASP A 109 25.88 -42.30 -17.77
C ASP A 109 27.11 -43.23 -17.94
N PRO A 110 26.99 -44.35 -18.67
CA PRO A 110 28.09 -45.27 -18.92
C PRO A 110 29.20 -44.65 -19.78
N ASP A 111 28.87 -43.67 -20.63
CA ASP A 111 29.82 -43.02 -21.54
C ASP A 111 30.53 -41.84 -20.84
N LYS A 112 31.88 -41.86 -20.88
CA LYS A 112 32.72 -40.86 -20.24
C LYS A 112 32.58 -39.49 -20.91
N ASP A 113 32.49 -39.44 -22.24
CA ASP A 113 32.41 -38.20 -23.01
C ASP A 113 31.07 -37.50 -22.75
N MET A 114 29.98 -38.28 -22.61
CA MET A 114 28.66 -37.75 -22.25
C MET A 114 28.62 -37.19 -20.84
N ARG A 115 29.31 -37.81 -19.88
CA ARG A 115 29.42 -37.26 -18.52
C ARG A 115 30.16 -35.96 -18.46
N GLU A 116 31.25 -35.82 -19.23
CA GLU A 116 32.04 -34.58 -19.29
C GLU A 116 31.23 -33.42 -19.94
N LEU A 117 30.49 -33.70 -21.01
CA LEU A 117 29.57 -32.73 -21.64
C LEU A 117 28.45 -32.33 -20.68
N ALA A 118 27.79 -33.30 -20.07
CA ALA A 118 26.75 -33.01 -19.07
C ALA A 118 27.28 -32.17 -17.89
N ALA A 119 28.50 -32.42 -17.41
CA ALA A 119 29.13 -31.66 -16.35
C ALA A 119 29.39 -30.20 -16.74
N GLN A 120 29.70 -29.92 -18.02
CA GLN A 120 29.88 -28.53 -18.50
C GLN A 120 28.56 -27.77 -18.55
N ASP A 121 27.43 -28.44 -18.84
CA ASP A 121 26.12 -27.82 -18.92
C ASP A 121 25.46 -27.57 -17.55
N VAL A 122 25.94 -28.21 -16.49
CA VAL A 122 25.36 -28.08 -15.13
C VAL A 122 25.47 -26.66 -14.59
N GLU A 123 26.64 -26.00 -14.73
CA GLU A 123 26.83 -24.65 -14.15
C GLU A 123 25.94 -23.58 -14.82
N PRO A 124 25.88 -23.46 -16.18
CA PRO A 124 24.98 -22.50 -16.80
C PRO A 124 23.50 -22.76 -16.49
N LEU A 125 23.09 -24.04 -16.37
CA LEU A 125 21.72 -24.39 -15.99
C LEU A 125 21.41 -23.99 -14.53
N ARG A 126 22.37 -24.11 -13.59
CA ARG A 126 22.22 -23.65 -12.22
C ARG A 126 22.01 -22.14 -12.15
N ASP A 127 22.77 -21.40 -12.94
CA ASP A 127 22.65 -19.94 -13.00
C ASP A 127 21.29 -19.52 -13.56
N ASP A 128 20.80 -20.19 -14.61
CA ASP A 128 19.47 -19.98 -15.17
C ASP A 128 18.37 -20.27 -14.15
N VAL A 129 18.42 -21.40 -13.48
CA VAL A 129 17.45 -21.77 -12.42
C VAL A 129 17.47 -20.75 -11.29
N ALA A 130 18.64 -20.27 -10.88
CA ALA A 130 18.77 -19.25 -9.84
C ALA A 130 18.22 -17.90 -10.28
N ARG A 131 18.37 -17.53 -11.55
CA ARG A 131 17.81 -16.32 -12.16
C ARG A 131 16.28 -16.39 -12.18
N LEU A 132 15.73 -17.47 -12.76
CA LEU A 132 14.28 -17.68 -12.84
C LEU A 132 13.62 -17.76 -11.46
N ARG A 133 14.29 -18.39 -10.48
CA ARG A 133 13.80 -18.41 -9.09
C ARG A 133 13.69 -17.02 -8.49
N ARG A 134 14.65 -16.12 -8.75
CA ARG A 134 14.57 -14.71 -8.31
C ARG A 134 13.40 -13.99 -8.99
N GLU A 135 13.16 -14.29 -10.24
CA GLU A 135 12.06 -13.71 -11.01
C GLU A 135 10.69 -14.22 -10.50
N VAL A 136 10.51 -15.53 -10.28
CA VAL A 136 9.33 -16.11 -9.63
C VAL A 136 9.07 -15.43 -8.28
N LYS A 137 10.11 -15.26 -7.44
CA LYS A 137 9.99 -14.56 -6.16
C LYS A 137 9.52 -13.11 -6.35
N SER A 138 10.05 -12.40 -7.33
CA SER A 138 9.64 -11.02 -7.62
C SER A 138 8.19 -10.93 -8.07
N GLN A 139 7.74 -11.85 -8.91
CA GLN A 139 6.35 -11.92 -9.38
C GLN A 139 5.36 -12.27 -8.27
N ILE A 140 5.71 -13.21 -7.37
CA ILE A 140 4.89 -13.52 -6.20
C ILE A 140 4.72 -12.29 -5.29
N LEU A 141 5.79 -11.53 -5.08
CA LEU A 141 5.74 -10.31 -4.28
C LEU A 141 4.92 -9.22 -4.95
N ARG A 142 5.01 -9.06 -6.27
CA ARG A 142 4.17 -8.14 -7.05
C ARG A 142 2.70 -8.51 -6.98
N GLY A 143 2.36 -9.80 -7.12
CA GLY A 143 0.97 -10.28 -7.14
C GLY A 143 0.22 -10.12 -5.82
N ARG A 144 0.91 -10.10 -4.69
CA ARG A 144 0.30 -9.90 -3.36
C ARG A 144 -0.16 -8.47 -3.10
N ASP A 145 0.41 -7.52 -3.83
CA ASP A 145 0.22 -6.10 -3.60
C ASP A 145 -0.51 -5.40 -4.76
N SER A 146 -1.11 -6.16 -5.66
CA SER A 146 -1.82 -5.62 -6.82
C SER A 146 -3.18 -5.02 -6.44
N LEU A 147 -3.14 -3.93 -5.66
CA LEU A 147 -4.05 -2.86 -5.94
C LEU A 147 -3.71 -2.44 -7.38
N GLN A 148 -4.56 -2.74 -8.33
CA GLN A 148 -4.43 -2.30 -9.73
C GLN A 148 -4.55 -0.77 -9.75
N SER A 149 -3.51 -0.10 -9.24
CA SER A 149 -3.46 1.35 -9.23
C SER A 149 -2.78 1.80 -10.52
N THR A 150 -3.48 2.59 -11.30
CA THR A 150 -2.96 3.25 -12.50
C THR A 150 -1.94 4.35 -12.18
N GLY A 151 -1.69 4.58 -10.89
CA GLY A 151 -0.76 5.60 -10.43
C GLY A 151 -0.72 5.75 -8.92
N ALA A 152 0.01 6.74 -8.45
CA ALA A 152 0.12 7.12 -7.04
C ALA A 152 -0.08 8.61 -6.84
N ILE A 153 -0.71 9.00 -5.75
CA ILE A 153 -0.74 10.39 -5.27
C ILE A 153 0.18 10.50 -4.08
N ILE A 154 1.16 11.39 -4.15
CA ILE A 154 2.06 11.74 -3.05
C ILE A 154 1.60 13.07 -2.46
N GLU A 155 1.11 13.05 -1.23
CA GLU A 155 0.80 14.25 -0.47
C GLU A 155 1.96 14.57 0.47
N LEU A 156 2.58 15.72 0.32
CA LEU A 156 3.63 16.24 1.19
C LEU A 156 3.04 17.30 2.10
N LYS A 157 3.20 17.15 3.40
CA LYS A 157 2.70 18.10 4.39
C LYS A 157 3.80 18.53 5.34
N GLN A 158 3.80 19.83 5.66
CA GLN A 158 4.68 20.37 6.66
C GLN A 158 4.44 19.71 8.03
N GLY A 159 5.53 19.29 8.68
CA GLY A 159 5.52 18.79 10.05
C GLY A 159 6.12 19.80 11.04
N VAL A 160 6.87 19.31 12.00
CA VAL A 160 7.53 20.13 13.03
C VAL A 160 8.81 20.74 12.47
N GLY A 161 8.98 22.08 12.61
CA GLY A 161 10.23 22.75 12.19
C GLY A 161 10.02 24.16 11.61
N GLY A 162 8.79 24.64 11.55
CA GLY A 162 8.49 25.99 11.07
C GLY A 162 8.92 26.25 9.62
N GLN A 163 9.55 27.40 9.36
CA GLN A 163 9.99 27.79 8.01
C GLN A 163 10.97 26.81 7.36
N GLU A 164 11.82 26.18 8.16
CA GLU A 164 12.80 25.21 7.65
C GLU A 164 12.12 23.96 7.07
N SER A 165 11.02 23.51 7.69
CA SER A 165 10.24 22.37 7.16
C SER A 165 9.55 22.70 5.84
N THR A 166 9.16 23.96 5.60
CA THR A 166 8.57 24.37 4.32
C THR A 166 9.60 24.40 3.19
N LEU A 167 10.83 24.84 3.46
CA LEU A 167 11.92 24.77 2.48
C LEU A 167 12.30 23.32 2.17
N PHE A 168 12.41 22.49 3.20
CA PHE A 168 12.70 21.06 3.03
C PHE A 168 11.61 20.34 2.22
N LEU A 169 10.34 20.71 2.40
CA LEU A 169 9.25 20.16 1.62
C LEU A 169 9.42 20.43 0.12
N GLY A 170 9.80 21.66 -0.24
CA GLY A 170 10.08 22.02 -1.62
C GLY A 170 11.25 21.22 -2.23
N GLU A 171 12.29 20.94 -1.44
CA GLU A 171 13.40 20.09 -1.85
C GLU A 171 12.96 18.63 -2.07
N MET A 172 12.13 18.11 -1.18
CA MET A 172 11.58 16.76 -1.30
C MET A 172 10.67 16.61 -2.51
N LEU A 173 9.82 17.59 -2.81
CA LEU A 173 8.99 17.61 -4.02
C LEU A 173 9.88 17.49 -5.28
N ARG A 174 10.91 18.33 -5.38
CA ARG A 174 11.85 18.28 -6.52
C ARG A 174 12.60 16.95 -6.60
N MET A 175 12.93 16.36 -5.46
CA MET A 175 13.55 15.03 -5.41
C MET A 175 12.63 13.95 -5.98
N TYR A 176 11.34 13.94 -5.59
CA TYR A 176 10.39 12.95 -6.10
C TYR A 176 10.14 13.10 -7.60
N ILE A 177 9.97 14.33 -8.10
CA ILE A 177 9.83 14.58 -9.54
C ILE A 177 11.05 14.03 -10.27
N LYS A 178 12.26 14.42 -9.86
CA LYS A 178 13.50 13.94 -10.47
C LYS A 178 13.69 12.43 -10.38
N TYR A 179 13.24 11.81 -9.29
CA TYR A 179 13.28 10.36 -9.14
C TYR A 179 12.40 9.67 -10.18
N CYS A 180 11.17 10.14 -10.34
CA CYS A 180 10.23 9.59 -11.32
C CYS A 180 10.74 9.77 -12.75
N ASP A 181 11.25 10.97 -13.10
CA ASP A 181 11.81 11.26 -14.42
C ASP A 181 13.01 10.37 -14.72
N ASN A 182 13.93 10.19 -13.76
CA ASN A 182 15.08 9.31 -13.94
C ASN A 182 14.66 7.85 -14.13
N ARG A 183 13.63 7.39 -13.42
CA ARG A 183 13.10 6.03 -13.59
C ARG A 183 12.43 5.84 -14.94
N ALA A 184 11.70 6.84 -15.41
CA ALA A 184 11.09 6.82 -16.72
C ALA A 184 12.15 6.77 -17.83
N ALA A 185 13.23 7.55 -17.70
CA ALA A 185 14.35 7.56 -18.63
C ALA A 185 15.08 6.21 -18.64
N GLN A 186 15.39 5.63 -17.49
CA GLN A 186 16.03 4.31 -17.38
C GLN A 186 15.19 3.21 -18.03
N ALA A 187 13.88 3.19 -17.79
CA ALA A 187 12.98 2.21 -18.39
C ALA A 187 12.90 2.35 -19.92
N ALA A 188 12.99 3.59 -20.42
CA ALA A 188 13.03 3.86 -21.85
C ALA A 188 14.34 3.38 -22.49
N GLU A 189 15.49 3.55 -21.81
CA GLU A 189 16.80 3.06 -22.27
C GLU A 189 16.85 1.52 -22.29
N GLU A 190 16.26 0.86 -21.30
CA GLU A 190 16.19 -0.61 -21.22
C GLU A 190 15.25 -1.22 -22.27
N GLY A 191 14.38 -0.41 -22.89
CA GLY A 191 13.41 -0.85 -23.91
C GLY A 191 12.39 -1.88 -23.40
N ASN A 192 12.27 -2.03 -22.09
CA ASN A 192 11.38 -2.98 -21.46
C ASN A 192 10.11 -2.27 -20.97
N PRO A 193 8.94 -2.53 -21.60
CA PRO A 193 7.68 -1.90 -21.18
C PRO A 193 7.19 -2.33 -19.78
N GLU A 194 7.70 -3.46 -19.26
CA GLU A 194 7.39 -3.95 -17.92
C GLU A 194 8.37 -3.44 -16.86
N ALA A 195 9.40 -2.68 -17.25
CA ALA A 195 10.37 -2.13 -16.30
C ALA A 195 9.71 -1.15 -15.34
N LEU A 196 10.20 -1.12 -14.11
CA LEU A 196 9.72 -0.17 -13.12
C LEU A 196 9.99 1.27 -13.56
N GLY A 197 8.93 2.05 -13.75
CA GLY A 197 9.00 3.43 -14.23
C GLY A 197 8.65 3.59 -15.71
N ALA A 198 8.40 2.51 -16.45
CA ALA A 198 7.95 2.60 -17.82
C ALA A 198 6.67 3.43 -17.93
N GLY A 199 6.71 4.48 -18.75
CA GLY A 199 5.58 5.38 -18.94
C GLY A 199 5.21 6.26 -17.74
N TRP A 200 6.05 6.34 -16.71
CA TRP A 200 5.76 7.23 -15.58
C TRP A 200 5.76 8.69 -16.02
N ARG A 201 4.74 9.41 -15.55
CA ARG A 201 4.59 10.84 -15.74
C ARG A 201 4.20 11.48 -14.43
N THR A 202 4.78 12.64 -14.13
CA THR A 202 4.49 13.41 -12.93
C THR A 202 3.62 14.60 -13.25
N GLU A 203 2.60 14.83 -12.45
CA GLU A 203 1.71 15.99 -12.53
C GLU A 203 1.57 16.63 -11.16
N LEU A 204 1.85 17.92 -11.04
CA LEU A 204 1.67 18.68 -9.81
C LEU A 204 0.22 19.15 -9.73
N LEU A 205 -0.59 18.50 -8.87
CA LEU A 205 -2.01 18.83 -8.71
C LEU A 205 -2.22 20.11 -7.89
N SER A 206 -1.44 20.26 -6.83
CA SER A 206 -1.56 21.42 -5.93
C SER A 206 -0.24 21.71 -5.24
N ALA A 207 0.08 22.97 -5.04
CA ALA A 207 1.17 23.43 -4.20
C ALA A 207 0.73 24.72 -3.49
N THR A 208 0.92 24.77 -2.17
CA THR A 208 0.62 25.95 -1.36
C THR A 208 1.93 26.63 -0.99
N PRO A 209 2.33 27.71 -1.69
CA PRO A 209 3.56 28.42 -1.41
C PRO A 209 3.46 29.20 -0.09
N VAL A 210 4.60 29.41 0.54
CA VAL A 210 4.75 30.25 1.74
C VAL A 210 6.06 31.03 1.61
N ASP A 211 5.97 32.31 1.80
CA ASP A 211 7.15 33.17 1.80
C ASP A 211 7.99 32.91 3.06
N VAL A 212 9.22 32.55 2.85
CA VAL A 212 10.20 32.31 3.92
C VAL A 212 11.26 33.39 3.87
N SER A 213 11.33 34.19 4.93
CA SER A 213 12.39 35.19 5.09
C SER A 213 13.69 34.46 5.43
N THR A 214 14.63 34.48 4.50
CA THR A 214 16.00 33.99 4.68
C THR A 214 16.93 35.20 4.78
N SER A 215 18.10 35.11 5.41
CA SER A 215 19.07 36.18 5.59
C SER A 215 19.31 37.03 4.30
N GLY A 216 18.46 38.01 4.07
CA GLY A 216 18.58 38.97 2.94
C GLY A 216 17.88 38.57 1.64
N SER A 217 17.19 37.44 1.56
CA SER A 217 16.37 37.02 0.41
C SER A 217 15.07 36.36 0.85
N VAL A 218 14.03 36.48 0.06
CA VAL A 218 12.77 35.76 0.24
C VAL A 218 12.88 34.50 -0.58
N SER A 219 12.79 33.34 0.09
CA SER A 219 12.75 32.02 -0.56
C SER A 219 11.33 31.48 -0.51
N GLU A 220 10.86 30.89 -1.58
CA GLU A 220 9.57 30.21 -1.60
C GLU A 220 9.67 28.86 -0.91
N GLY A 221 9.00 28.71 0.24
CA GLY A 221 8.74 27.43 0.88
C GLY A 221 7.39 26.87 0.46
N LEU A 222 7.12 25.60 0.72
CA LEU A 222 5.83 24.96 0.48
C LEU A 222 5.26 24.43 1.80
N ARG A 223 3.99 24.73 2.08
CA ARG A 223 3.26 24.19 3.24
C ARG A 223 2.70 22.81 2.95
N GLU A 224 2.17 22.63 1.76
CA GLU A 224 1.58 21.41 1.26
C GLU A 224 1.84 21.30 -0.24
N ALA A 225 2.08 20.10 -0.72
CA ALA A 225 2.16 19.80 -2.13
C ALA A 225 1.54 18.45 -2.42
N ILE A 226 0.81 18.34 -3.53
CA ILE A 226 0.18 17.11 -3.99
C ILE A 226 0.72 16.82 -5.39
N LEU A 227 1.46 15.72 -5.50
CA LEU A 227 2.06 15.24 -6.73
C LEU A 227 1.36 13.95 -7.15
N GLN A 228 0.84 13.90 -8.36
CA GLN A 228 0.33 12.67 -8.96
C GLN A 228 1.39 12.07 -9.87
N VAL A 229 1.60 10.77 -9.71
CA VAL A 229 2.48 9.96 -10.55
C VAL A 229 1.60 8.98 -11.31
N HIS A 230 1.48 9.17 -12.62
CA HIS A 230 0.80 8.24 -13.51
C HIS A 230 1.74 7.13 -13.92
N GLY A 231 1.26 5.91 -13.98
CA GLY A 231 2.01 4.76 -14.48
C GLY A 231 1.81 3.50 -13.63
N GLU A 232 1.98 2.39 -14.28
CA GLU A 232 1.83 1.08 -13.63
C GLU A 232 2.87 0.89 -12.52
N ASN A 233 2.45 0.22 -11.45
CA ASN A 233 3.29 -0.07 -10.28
C ASN A 233 3.87 1.15 -9.53
N ALA A 234 3.47 2.40 -9.88
CA ALA A 234 3.96 3.59 -9.20
C ALA A 234 3.63 3.57 -7.70
N PHE A 235 2.41 3.19 -7.33
CA PHE A 235 2.00 3.06 -5.94
C PHE A 235 2.84 2.02 -5.18
N ASN A 236 3.07 0.85 -5.76
CA ASN A 236 3.84 -0.22 -5.12
C ASN A 236 5.30 0.16 -4.85
N ALA A 237 5.88 0.99 -5.72
CA ALA A 237 7.24 1.50 -5.54
C ALA A 237 7.31 2.62 -4.48
N LEU A 238 6.31 3.50 -4.48
CA LEU A 238 6.33 4.72 -3.66
C LEU A 238 5.72 4.53 -2.27
N ARG A 239 4.90 3.50 -2.03
CA ARG A 239 4.25 3.25 -0.74
C ARG A 239 5.21 3.14 0.44
N TYR A 240 6.45 2.70 0.20
CA TYR A 240 7.48 2.60 1.24
C TYR A 240 8.07 3.95 1.66
N GLU A 241 7.75 5.01 0.94
CA GLU A 241 8.10 6.38 1.30
C GLU A 241 7.06 7.01 2.26
N ALA A 242 5.90 6.35 2.46
CA ALA A 242 4.87 6.87 3.33
C ALA A 242 5.33 6.92 4.79
N GLY A 243 5.18 8.07 5.44
CA GLY A 243 5.54 8.29 6.84
C GLY A 243 6.22 9.62 7.08
N VAL A 244 6.93 9.73 8.22
CA VAL A 244 7.61 10.97 8.62
C VAL A 244 9.07 10.96 8.16
N HIS A 245 9.44 12.00 7.42
CA HIS A 245 10.80 12.25 6.97
C HIS A 245 11.43 13.35 7.83
N ARG A 246 12.58 13.07 8.40
CA ARG A 246 13.30 13.96 9.31
C ARG A 246 14.55 14.49 8.64
N VAL A 247 14.76 15.81 8.68
CA VAL A 247 15.98 16.46 8.25
C VAL A 247 16.73 17.04 9.45
N GLN A 248 18.04 16.87 9.44
CA GLN A 248 18.97 17.44 10.41
C GLN A 248 20.01 18.25 9.65
N ARG A 249 19.87 19.58 9.70
CA ARG A 249 20.82 20.50 9.08
C ARG A 249 20.84 21.85 9.83
N ILE A 250 21.83 22.66 9.54
CA ILE A 250 21.84 24.05 9.95
C ILE A 250 20.87 24.79 9.02
N PRO A 251 19.77 25.35 9.53
CA PRO A 251 18.78 26.00 8.70
C PRO A 251 19.33 27.28 8.08
N THR A 252 19.01 27.53 6.82
CA THR A 252 19.33 28.79 6.12
C THR A 252 18.57 29.99 6.68
N THR A 253 17.51 29.74 7.45
CA THR A 253 16.67 30.74 8.11
C THR A 253 17.25 31.31 9.40
N GLN A 254 18.37 30.77 9.89
CA GLN A 254 18.99 31.19 11.15
C GLN A 254 20.50 31.42 11.04
N ASN A 255 20.96 32.54 11.56
CA ASN A 255 22.38 32.93 11.54
C ASN A 255 23.22 32.27 12.66
N LEU A 256 22.59 31.56 13.62
CA LEU A 256 23.27 31.03 14.81
C LEU A 256 24.05 29.73 14.60
N GLY A 257 24.05 29.14 13.40
CA GLY A 257 24.83 27.94 13.08
C GLY A 257 24.46 26.68 13.89
N LYS A 258 23.33 26.67 14.61
CA LYS A 258 22.89 25.53 15.40
C LYS A 258 22.17 24.49 14.54
N LEU A 259 22.55 23.21 14.73
CA LEU A 259 21.86 22.07 14.09
C LEU A 259 20.43 22.03 14.57
N GLN A 260 19.49 22.05 13.62
CA GLN A 260 18.05 21.89 13.90
C GLN A 260 17.50 20.65 13.26
N THR A 261 16.39 20.17 13.81
CA THR A 261 15.66 19.02 13.32
C THR A 261 14.27 19.42 12.89
N SER A 262 13.97 19.25 11.61
CA SER A 262 12.65 19.50 11.04
C SER A 262 12.06 18.22 10.47
N THR A 263 10.74 18.15 10.36
CA THR A 263 10.02 16.98 9.84
C THR A 263 9.00 17.40 8.79
N ILE A 264 8.76 16.50 7.86
CA ILE A 264 7.65 16.54 6.92
C ILE A 264 6.91 15.21 6.97
N ALA A 265 5.63 15.22 6.68
CA ALA A 265 4.82 14.03 6.51
C ALA A 265 4.65 13.75 5.01
N VAL A 266 4.90 12.51 4.62
CA VAL A 266 4.70 12.00 3.26
C VAL A 266 3.60 10.95 3.31
N LEU A 267 2.53 11.16 2.54
CA LEU A 267 1.45 10.20 2.39
C LEU A 267 1.43 9.73 0.94
N VAL A 268 1.21 8.44 0.75
CA VAL A 268 1.12 7.84 -0.57
C VAL A 268 -0.21 7.11 -0.68
N LEU A 269 -1.02 7.53 -1.64
CA LEU A 269 -2.35 6.99 -1.90
C LEU A 269 -2.39 6.36 -3.30
N PRO A 270 -3.09 5.23 -3.48
CA PRO A 270 -3.28 4.65 -4.80
C PRO A 270 -4.26 5.53 -5.60
N VAL A 271 -3.94 5.75 -6.88
CA VAL A 271 -4.92 6.23 -7.84
C VAL A 271 -5.67 5.01 -8.34
N GLN A 272 -6.92 4.90 -7.95
CA GLN A 272 -7.80 3.91 -8.58
C GLN A 272 -8.09 4.40 -10.00
N GLY A 273 -7.76 3.60 -11.00
CA GLY A 273 -8.12 3.85 -12.38
C GLY A 273 -9.63 3.65 -12.55
N GLY A 274 -10.40 4.55 -11.98
CA GLY A 274 -11.82 4.59 -12.22
C GLY A 274 -12.06 5.31 -13.54
N GLU A 275 -12.40 4.60 -14.60
CA GLU A 275 -13.49 5.11 -15.43
C GLU A 275 -14.56 5.48 -14.41
N ALA A 276 -15.00 6.73 -14.41
CA ALA A 276 -16.07 7.17 -13.55
C ALA A 276 -17.24 6.21 -13.81
N GLU A 277 -17.42 5.21 -12.92
CA GLU A 277 -18.51 4.26 -13.04
C GLU A 277 -19.75 5.09 -13.24
N ARG A 278 -20.34 4.96 -14.42
CA ARG A 278 -21.55 5.71 -14.74
C ARG A 278 -22.58 5.35 -13.68
N ALA A 279 -23.33 6.32 -13.24
CA ALA A 279 -24.34 6.12 -12.22
C ALA A 279 -25.31 4.96 -12.58
N ASP A 280 -25.35 4.61 -13.87
CA ASP A 280 -26.13 3.50 -14.40
C ASP A 280 -25.54 2.12 -14.05
N ASP A 281 -24.23 2.00 -13.93
CA ASP A 281 -23.53 0.72 -13.65
C ASP A 281 -23.52 0.37 -12.15
N ILE A 282 -23.88 1.32 -11.28
CA ILE A 282 -23.85 1.13 -9.81
C ILE A 282 -25.02 0.27 -9.32
N VAL A 283 -26.13 0.21 -10.08
CA VAL A 283 -27.35 -0.44 -9.62
C VAL A 283 -27.77 -1.55 -10.57
N ASN A 284 -27.63 -2.79 -10.10
CA ASN A 284 -28.17 -3.93 -10.82
C ASN A 284 -29.71 -3.96 -10.64
N PRO A 285 -30.54 -3.93 -11.73
CA PRO A 285 -31.99 -3.98 -11.62
C PRO A 285 -32.54 -5.19 -10.86
N GLN A 286 -31.80 -6.30 -10.83
CA GLN A 286 -32.20 -7.53 -10.14
C GLN A 286 -32.17 -7.38 -8.61
N ASP A 287 -31.35 -6.47 -8.10
CA ASP A 287 -31.20 -6.23 -6.67
C ASP A 287 -32.21 -5.22 -6.13
N VAL A 288 -33.13 -4.71 -6.98
CA VAL A 288 -34.09 -3.70 -6.58
C VAL A 288 -35.49 -4.27 -6.57
N LYS A 289 -36.11 -4.30 -5.39
CA LYS A 289 -37.52 -4.62 -5.23
C LYS A 289 -38.37 -3.39 -5.55
N VAL A 290 -39.30 -3.54 -6.48
CA VAL A 290 -40.24 -2.49 -6.91
C VAL A 290 -41.61 -2.79 -6.33
N GLU A 291 -42.16 -1.88 -5.55
CA GLU A 291 -43.52 -1.98 -5.00
C GLU A 291 -44.36 -0.79 -5.45
N THR A 292 -45.58 -1.06 -5.91
CA THR A 292 -46.54 -0.01 -6.21
C THR A 292 -47.52 0.13 -5.07
N MET A 293 -47.94 1.36 -4.79
CA MET A 293 -48.88 1.65 -3.72
C MET A 293 -49.75 2.86 -4.05
N ARG A 294 -50.84 3.03 -3.30
CA ARG A 294 -51.65 4.23 -3.40
C ARG A 294 -50.94 5.42 -2.74
N SER A 295 -51.04 6.57 -3.37
CA SER A 295 -50.46 7.78 -2.80
C SER A 295 -51.17 8.15 -1.50
N ARG A 296 -50.40 8.67 -0.54
CA ARG A 296 -50.94 9.14 0.75
C ARG A 296 -51.12 10.65 0.65
N GLY A 297 -52.23 11.17 1.13
CA GLY A 297 -52.53 12.62 1.20
C GLY A 297 -53.98 12.93 1.01
N ALA A 298 -54.36 14.22 1.14
CA ALA A 298 -55.68 14.71 0.87
C ALA A 298 -55.95 14.60 -0.64
N GLY A 299 -56.92 13.77 -1.06
CA GLY A 299 -57.22 13.55 -2.47
C GLY A 299 -58.60 13.07 -2.71
N GLY A 300 -59.07 13.21 -3.96
CA GLY A 300 -60.41 12.73 -4.42
C GLY A 300 -60.37 11.26 -4.85
N GLN A 301 -61.41 10.84 -5.63
CA GLN A 301 -61.60 9.45 -6.05
C GLN A 301 -60.39 8.85 -6.82
N HIS A 302 -59.63 9.67 -7.56
CA HIS A 302 -58.45 9.21 -8.31
C HIS A 302 -57.32 8.71 -7.39
N VAL A 303 -57.00 9.46 -6.35
CA VAL A 303 -55.92 9.08 -5.38
C VAL A 303 -56.26 7.79 -4.65
N ASN A 304 -57.52 7.56 -4.36
CA ASN A 304 -57.97 6.39 -3.61
C ASN A 304 -58.11 5.12 -4.47
N ARG A 305 -58.16 5.26 -5.82
CA ARG A 305 -58.33 4.14 -6.75
C ARG A 305 -57.08 3.73 -7.51
N THR A 306 -56.15 4.68 -7.77
CA THR A 306 -54.97 4.42 -8.58
C THR A 306 -53.70 4.21 -7.74
N GLU A 307 -52.92 3.19 -8.08
CA GLU A 307 -51.62 2.91 -7.46
C GLU A 307 -50.49 3.67 -8.19
N SER A 308 -50.49 5.00 -8.04
CA SER A 308 -49.52 5.85 -8.72
C SER A 308 -48.20 6.01 -7.96
N ALA A 309 -48.17 5.75 -6.65
CA ALA A 309 -46.93 5.83 -5.85
C ALA A 309 -46.06 4.58 -6.07
N VAL A 310 -44.76 4.79 -6.12
CA VAL A 310 -43.76 3.74 -6.32
C VAL A 310 -42.78 3.77 -5.18
N ARG A 311 -42.46 2.58 -4.66
CA ARG A 311 -41.39 2.37 -3.66
C ARG A 311 -40.34 1.44 -4.24
N LEU A 312 -39.09 1.88 -4.21
CA LEU A 312 -37.95 1.07 -4.59
C LEU A 312 -37.15 0.72 -3.34
N THR A 313 -36.78 -0.54 -3.20
CA THR A 313 -35.94 -1.02 -2.11
C THR A 313 -34.76 -1.76 -2.70
N HIS A 314 -33.55 -1.25 -2.46
CA HIS A 314 -32.32 -1.93 -2.85
C HIS A 314 -31.96 -2.98 -1.79
N LEU A 315 -32.04 -4.26 -2.13
CA LEU A 315 -31.92 -5.38 -1.20
C LEU A 315 -30.57 -5.42 -0.46
N PRO A 316 -29.39 -5.27 -1.11
CA PRO A 316 -28.11 -5.39 -0.41
C PRO A 316 -27.86 -4.28 0.61
N THR A 317 -28.35 -3.06 0.34
CA THR A 317 -28.10 -1.90 1.21
C THR A 317 -29.29 -1.51 2.08
N ASN A 318 -30.47 -2.09 1.85
CA ASN A 318 -31.75 -1.73 2.46
C ASN A 318 -32.16 -0.25 2.32
N ILE A 319 -31.62 0.44 1.28
CA ILE A 319 -31.99 1.82 0.98
C ILE A 319 -33.36 1.81 0.32
N THR A 320 -34.30 2.55 0.88
CA THR A 320 -35.65 2.69 0.34
C THR A 320 -35.90 4.10 -0.17
N VAL A 321 -36.57 4.18 -1.32
CA VAL A 321 -36.98 5.43 -1.95
C VAL A 321 -38.48 5.29 -2.30
N SER A 322 -39.29 6.23 -1.88
CA SER A 322 -40.74 6.27 -2.24
C SER A 322 -41.04 7.59 -2.94
N MET A 323 -41.72 7.52 -4.09
CA MET A 323 -42.11 8.66 -4.90
C MET A 323 -43.62 8.62 -5.19
N GLN A 324 -44.27 9.78 -5.00
CA GLN A 324 -45.72 9.95 -5.19
C GLN A 324 -46.13 11.33 -5.75
N GLU A 325 -45.16 12.08 -6.31
CA GLU A 325 -45.37 13.48 -6.71
C GLU A 325 -46.21 13.62 -8.01
N SER A 326 -46.05 12.66 -8.94
CA SER A 326 -46.74 12.69 -10.22
C SER A 326 -48.03 11.84 -10.19
N ARG A 327 -48.98 12.18 -11.06
CA ARG A 327 -50.14 11.34 -11.33
C ARG A 327 -49.78 10.06 -12.09
N SER A 328 -48.66 10.08 -12.82
CA SER A 328 -48.18 8.96 -13.62
C SER A 328 -47.25 8.07 -12.81
N GLN A 329 -47.59 6.79 -12.71
CA GLN A 329 -46.76 5.75 -12.09
C GLN A 329 -45.37 5.65 -12.77
N HIS A 330 -45.33 5.74 -14.11
CA HIS A 330 -44.07 5.67 -14.86
C HIS A 330 -43.12 6.81 -14.54
N GLN A 331 -43.64 8.03 -14.40
CA GLN A 331 -42.81 9.19 -13.99
C GLN A 331 -42.30 9.05 -12.56
N ASN A 332 -43.15 8.58 -11.64
CA ASN A 332 -42.73 8.33 -10.26
C ASN A 332 -41.66 7.22 -10.19
N ARG A 333 -41.79 6.18 -11.03
CA ARG A 333 -40.80 5.12 -11.14
C ARG A 333 -39.48 5.65 -11.67
N ALA A 334 -39.47 6.43 -12.76
CA ALA A 334 -38.26 7.00 -13.33
C ALA A 334 -37.52 7.90 -12.30
N ARG A 335 -38.24 8.80 -11.64
CA ARG A 335 -37.68 9.67 -10.57
C ARG A 335 -37.17 8.87 -9.37
N ALA A 336 -37.89 7.81 -8.99
CA ALA A 336 -37.46 6.94 -7.89
C ALA A 336 -36.13 6.26 -8.21
N TRP A 337 -35.91 5.84 -9.46
CA TRP A 337 -34.63 5.28 -9.91
C TRP A 337 -33.51 6.31 -9.88
N GLU A 338 -33.74 7.53 -10.32
CA GLU A 338 -32.73 8.62 -10.25
C GLU A 338 -32.30 8.89 -8.80
N VAL A 339 -33.29 9.01 -7.91
CA VAL A 339 -32.99 9.26 -6.48
C VAL A 339 -32.30 8.07 -5.81
N LEU A 340 -32.68 6.83 -6.20
CA LEU A 340 -32.01 5.63 -5.68
C LEU A 340 -30.54 5.59 -6.09
N ARG A 341 -30.26 5.84 -7.38
CA ARG A 341 -28.89 5.92 -7.91
C ARG A 341 -28.08 6.99 -7.20
N ALA A 342 -28.64 8.19 -7.02
CA ALA A 342 -27.97 9.28 -6.31
C ALA A 342 -27.63 8.93 -4.86
N ARG A 343 -28.54 8.27 -4.13
CA ARG A 343 -28.30 7.83 -2.75
C ARG A 343 -27.26 6.72 -2.64
N LEU A 344 -27.23 5.78 -3.58
CA LEU A 344 -26.23 4.73 -3.62
C LEU A 344 -24.86 5.28 -3.96
N LEU A 345 -24.78 6.22 -4.91
CA LEU A 345 -23.55 6.93 -5.24
C LEU A 345 -23.01 7.72 -4.04
N ASP A 346 -23.87 8.48 -3.36
CA ASP A 346 -23.47 9.23 -2.16
C ASP A 346 -22.92 8.31 -1.07
N ARG A 347 -23.59 7.17 -0.81
CA ARG A 347 -23.09 6.18 0.15
C ARG A 347 -21.74 5.60 -0.26
N LYS A 348 -21.52 5.32 -1.56
CA LYS A 348 -20.22 4.85 -2.07
C LYS A 348 -19.15 5.91 -1.85
N LEU A 349 -19.40 7.15 -2.24
CA LEU A 349 -18.46 8.27 -2.04
C LEU A 349 -18.11 8.49 -0.55
N GLN A 350 -19.08 8.35 0.34
CA GLN A 350 -18.85 8.43 1.79
C GLN A 350 -17.99 7.28 2.31
N ALA A 351 -18.22 6.07 1.82
CA ALA A 351 -17.41 4.89 2.18
C ALA A 351 -15.96 5.04 1.68
N ASP A 352 -15.78 5.48 0.43
CA ASP A 352 -14.46 5.73 -0.15
C ASP A 352 -13.71 6.86 0.58
N ALA A 353 -14.41 7.94 0.92
CA ALA A 353 -13.84 9.03 1.71
C ALA A 353 -13.44 8.56 3.12
N ALA A 354 -14.22 7.69 3.75
CA ALA A 354 -13.89 7.11 5.06
C ALA A 354 -12.68 6.18 4.97
N SER A 355 -12.60 5.33 3.96
CA SER A 355 -11.47 4.46 3.68
C SER A 355 -10.19 5.26 3.44
N ASN A 356 -10.24 6.28 2.59
CA ASN A 356 -9.11 7.16 2.32
C ASN A 356 -8.65 7.92 3.57
N ARG A 357 -9.58 8.36 4.44
CA ARG A 357 -9.22 8.98 5.73
C ARG A 357 -8.55 7.98 6.67
N ALA A 358 -9.05 6.74 6.73
CA ALA A 358 -8.45 5.68 7.54
C ALA A 358 -7.03 5.36 7.06
N MET A 359 -6.83 5.25 5.74
CA MET A 359 -5.53 5.02 5.12
C MET A 359 -4.54 6.16 5.43
N ARG A 360 -4.96 7.44 5.29
CA ARG A 360 -4.12 8.58 5.67
C ARG A 360 -3.72 8.55 7.14
N ARG A 361 -4.65 8.21 8.04
CA ARG A 361 -4.36 8.10 9.48
C ARG A 361 -3.41 6.97 9.82
N SER A 362 -3.48 5.84 9.12
CA SER A 362 -2.59 4.71 9.37
C SER A 362 -1.15 5.00 8.93
N GLN A 363 -0.96 5.80 7.87
CA GLN A 363 0.37 6.15 7.37
C GLN A 363 1.07 7.20 8.23
N VAL A 364 0.34 8.17 8.76
CA VAL A 364 0.87 9.25 9.59
C VAL A 364 -0.07 9.48 10.77
N ALA A 365 0.18 8.77 11.87
CA ALA A 365 -0.57 8.95 13.11
C ALA A 365 -0.19 10.25 13.81
N SER A 366 1.12 10.59 13.83
CA SER A 366 1.62 11.86 14.31
C SER A 366 2.79 12.33 13.44
N ALA A 367 2.97 13.64 13.29
CA ALA A 367 4.15 14.18 12.60
C ALA A 367 5.37 14.31 13.55
N ASP A 368 5.41 13.51 14.61
CA ASP A 368 6.44 13.58 15.63
C ASP A 368 7.81 13.09 15.13
N ARG A 369 8.87 13.68 15.72
CA ARG A 369 10.25 13.36 15.36
C ARG A 369 10.68 11.93 15.66
N SER A 370 9.95 11.22 16.50
CA SER A 370 10.21 9.83 16.91
C SER A 370 9.76 8.81 15.85
N GLU A 371 8.64 9.06 15.18
CA GLU A 371 8.06 8.17 14.17
C GLU A 371 8.63 8.42 12.76
N ARG A 372 9.95 8.38 12.64
CA ARG A 372 10.62 8.65 11.37
C ARG A 372 10.83 7.38 10.54
N VAL A 373 10.50 7.45 9.26
CA VAL A 373 10.87 6.43 8.27
C VAL A 373 12.27 6.71 7.72
N ARG A 374 12.58 7.99 7.43
CA ARG A 374 13.90 8.39 6.90
C ARG A 374 14.49 9.56 7.69
N THR A 375 15.82 9.57 7.79
CA THR A 375 16.59 10.68 8.34
C THR A 375 17.61 11.15 7.32
N TYR A 376 17.56 12.44 7.00
CA TYR A 376 18.51 13.15 6.14
C TYR A 376 19.44 13.95 7.03
N ASN A 377 20.65 13.47 7.25
CA ASN A 377 21.67 14.13 8.08
C ASN A 377 22.72 14.76 7.18
N PHE A 378 22.59 16.08 6.95
CA PHE A 378 23.45 16.83 6.06
C PHE A 378 24.91 16.92 6.56
N PRO A 379 25.19 17.19 7.85
CA PRO A 379 26.58 17.25 8.35
C PRO A 379 27.37 15.97 8.17
N GLN A 380 26.71 14.81 8.20
CA GLN A 380 27.36 13.50 8.05
C GLN A 380 27.24 12.92 6.65
N VAL A 381 26.55 13.60 5.74
CA VAL A 381 26.22 13.10 4.38
C VAL A 381 25.55 11.69 4.42
N ARG A 382 24.88 11.37 5.55
CA ARG A 382 24.26 10.07 5.80
C ARG A 382 22.76 10.12 5.54
N ARG A 383 22.29 9.17 4.72
CA ARG A 383 20.87 8.82 4.64
C ARG A 383 20.68 7.51 5.42
N ALA A 384 20.03 7.56 6.56
CA ALA A 384 19.68 6.37 7.33
C ALA A 384 18.19 6.07 7.17
N MET A 385 17.88 4.85 6.74
CA MET A 385 16.51 4.31 6.86
C MET A 385 16.40 3.70 8.26
N SER A 386 15.28 3.93 8.95
CA SER A 386 14.96 3.14 10.12
C SER A 386 14.37 1.82 9.62
N GLU A 387 14.99 0.72 9.97
CA GLU A 387 14.35 -0.58 9.82
C GLU A 387 13.16 -0.60 10.79
N THR A 388 11.97 -0.40 10.25
CA THR A 388 10.74 -0.72 10.97
C THR A 388 10.49 -2.20 10.77
N SER A 389 10.63 -2.96 11.85
CA SER A 389 10.28 -4.37 11.97
C SER A 389 8.81 -4.62 11.70
#